data_9409de61cad9560a3b784fe9d9d7d546
#
_entry.id   9409de61cad9560a3b784fe9d9d7d546
#
_cell.length_a   1.000
_cell.length_b   1.000
_cell.length_c   1.000
_cell.angle_alpha   90.00
_cell.angle_beta   90.00
_cell.angle_gamma   90.00
#
_symmetry.space_group_name_H-M   'P 1'
#
loop_
_entity.id
_entity.type
_entity.pdbx_description
1 polymer ?
#
loop_
_entity_poly.entity_id
_entity_poly.type
_entity_poly.pdbx_seq_one_letter_code
_entity_poly.pdbx_strand_id
1 'polypeptide(L)'
;AIGKTETALANQTTKTNASKASLVEMESELEKVNKELKNHKLNEFASGCDKAGQKMESFGKKMSVVSAGIAAIGAASIAAFKELDEGYDTIVTKTGATGEALEGLTASADNVFGSMPEDMSTVGEAIGEVNTRFHSTGEELESLSTQFIQFSSINGTNVTQSVDQVDKIMKAWNIDTSQTGNLLGLLTSKAQETGISVDKLESYVLDNNSAFKEMGLSLPQAINLMAQFDANGVDSTTALAGLKKALQNATAEGKSMDVALEETIGSIKNAKTDTEALQIATELFGKKGAAEMATAIRENRIDLTS
;
A
#
# COMPACT_ATOMS: atom_id res chain seq x y z
N ALA A 1 17.80 -40.63 -14.16
CA ALA A 1 17.02 -39.91 -13.12
C ALA A 1 17.81 -38.71 -12.58
N ILE A 2 19.10 -38.90 -12.21
CA ILE A 2 19.93 -37.83 -11.60
C ILE A 2 20.09 -36.61 -12.52
N GLY A 3 20.36 -36.77 -13.81
CA GLY A 3 20.54 -35.66 -14.73
C GLY A 3 19.28 -34.79 -14.97
N LYS A 4 18.09 -35.34 -14.76
CA LYS A 4 16.82 -34.53 -14.85
C LYS A 4 16.60 -33.67 -13.59
N THR A 5 17.02 -34.16 -12.43
CA THR A 5 16.98 -33.41 -11.16
C THR A 5 18.01 -32.28 -11.14
N GLU A 6 19.21 -32.51 -11.67
CA GLU A 6 20.23 -31.46 -11.80
C GLU A 6 19.80 -30.34 -12.74
N THR A 7 19.17 -30.67 -13.88
CA THR A 7 18.62 -29.67 -14.82
C THR A 7 17.46 -28.89 -14.18
N ALA A 8 16.57 -29.55 -13.45
CA ALA A 8 15.46 -28.90 -12.74
C ALA A 8 15.98 -27.96 -11.65
N LEU A 9 16.96 -28.37 -10.86
CA LEU A 9 17.60 -27.55 -9.84
C LEU A 9 18.32 -26.33 -10.45
N ALA A 10 19.06 -26.53 -11.55
CA ALA A 10 19.71 -25.42 -12.25
C ALA A 10 18.69 -24.40 -12.79
N ASN A 11 17.57 -24.87 -13.35
CA ASN A 11 16.49 -24.01 -13.81
C ASN A 11 15.85 -23.26 -12.66
N GLN A 12 15.63 -23.90 -11.51
CA GLN A 12 15.08 -23.25 -10.32
C GLN A 12 16.02 -22.19 -9.74
N THR A 13 17.32 -22.47 -9.72
CA THR A 13 18.33 -21.50 -9.30
C THR A 13 18.35 -20.27 -10.22
N THR A 14 18.27 -20.51 -11.54
CA THR A 14 18.21 -19.40 -12.52
C THR A 14 16.99 -18.54 -12.31
N LYS A 15 15.82 -19.13 -12.04
CA LYS A 15 14.57 -18.42 -11.77
C LYS A 15 14.61 -17.66 -10.46
N THR A 16 15.11 -18.27 -9.40
CA THR A 16 15.29 -17.59 -8.11
C THR A 16 16.22 -16.38 -8.25
N ASN A 17 17.27 -16.48 -9.04
CA ASN A 17 18.19 -15.38 -9.32
C ASN A 17 17.52 -14.28 -10.17
N ALA A 18 16.68 -14.63 -11.15
CA ALA A 18 15.90 -13.69 -11.92
C ALA A 18 14.88 -12.95 -11.03
N SER A 19 14.20 -13.67 -10.16
CA SER A 19 13.25 -13.07 -9.19
C SER A 19 13.96 -12.14 -8.21
N LYS A 20 15.14 -12.52 -7.69
CA LYS A 20 15.97 -11.63 -6.87
C LYS A 20 16.39 -10.37 -7.61
N ALA A 21 16.81 -10.49 -8.88
CA ALA A 21 17.17 -9.35 -9.71
C ALA A 21 15.98 -8.40 -9.90
N SER A 22 14.78 -8.94 -10.12
CA SER A 22 13.55 -8.16 -10.25
C SER A 22 13.13 -7.48 -8.94
N LEU A 23 13.33 -8.12 -7.78
CA LEU A 23 13.10 -7.51 -6.47
C LEU A 23 14.05 -6.33 -6.23
N VAL A 24 15.34 -6.47 -6.56
CA VAL A 24 16.33 -5.37 -6.48
C VAL A 24 15.95 -4.21 -7.40
N GLU A 25 15.44 -4.51 -8.59
CA GLU A 25 14.95 -3.47 -9.52
C GLU A 25 13.75 -2.74 -8.93
N MET A 26 12.80 -3.45 -8.30
CA MET A 26 11.64 -2.87 -7.64
C MET A 26 12.02 -2.03 -6.42
N GLU A 27 12.93 -2.50 -5.56
CA GLU A 27 13.49 -1.70 -4.47
C GLU A 27 14.11 -0.40 -4.99
N SER A 28 14.88 -0.47 -6.07
CA SER A 28 15.48 0.71 -6.72
C SER A 28 14.44 1.68 -7.26
N GLU A 29 13.35 1.17 -7.85
CA GLU A 29 12.27 2.01 -8.35
C GLU A 29 11.45 2.66 -7.22
N LEU A 30 11.19 1.92 -6.14
CA LEU A 30 10.57 2.46 -4.92
C LEU A 30 11.46 3.54 -4.26
N GLU A 31 12.77 3.34 -4.26
CA GLU A 31 13.72 4.33 -3.74
C GLU A 31 13.72 5.62 -4.58
N LYS A 32 13.60 5.51 -5.92
CA LYS A 32 13.43 6.65 -6.81
C LYS A 32 12.12 7.39 -6.56
N VAL A 33 11.01 6.66 -6.42
CA VAL A 33 9.69 7.23 -6.08
C VAL A 33 9.76 7.96 -4.74
N ASN A 34 10.36 7.36 -3.71
CA ASN A 34 10.57 8.00 -2.42
C ASN A 34 11.38 9.30 -2.53
N LYS A 35 12.41 9.31 -3.38
CA LYS A 35 13.24 10.49 -3.61
C LYS A 35 12.47 11.59 -4.36
N GLU A 36 11.64 11.20 -5.33
CA GLU A 36 10.75 12.11 -6.04
C GLU A 36 9.70 12.71 -5.11
N LEU A 37 9.08 11.89 -4.25
CA LEU A 37 8.05 12.31 -3.28
C LEU A 37 8.57 13.32 -2.26
N LYS A 38 9.82 13.18 -1.81
CA LYS A 38 10.44 14.13 -0.87
C LYS A 38 10.60 15.56 -1.42
N ASN A 39 10.55 15.73 -2.73
CA ASN A 39 10.88 16.98 -3.41
C ASN A 39 9.64 17.67 -4.02
N HIS A 40 8.44 17.12 -3.95
CA HIS A 40 7.30 17.58 -4.72
C HIS A 40 6.10 18.02 -3.87
N LYS A 41 5.42 19.08 -4.35
CA LYS A 41 4.11 19.51 -3.85
C LYS A 41 3.03 18.48 -4.20
N LEU A 42 1.91 18.48 -3.51
CA LEU A 42 0.89 17.43 -3.52
C LEU A 42 0.33 17.05 -4.91
N ASN A 43 0.22 18.01 -5.85
CA ASN A 43 -0.19 17.73 -7.23
C ASN A 43 0.86 16.94 -8.03
N GLU A 44 2.12 17.05 -7.64
CA GLU A 44 3.24 16.28 -8.19
C GLU A 44 3.34 14.90 -7.50
N PHE A 45 2.86 14.80 -6.24
CA PHE A 45 2.73 13.55 -5.51
C PHE A 45 1.74 12.57 -6.15
N ALA A 46 0.55 13.04 -6.58
CA ALA A 46 -0.41 12.21 -7.31
C ALA A 46 0.22 11.61 -8.59
N SER A 47 0.99 12.42 -9.34
CA SER A 47 1.72 11.91 -10.52
C SER A 47 2.87 10.96 -10.19
N GLY A 48 3.43 11.07 -8.99
CA GLY A 48 4.41 10.12 -8.45
C GLY A 48 3.78 8.78 -8.11
N CYS A 49 2.57 8.78 -7.56
CA CYS A 49 1.79 7.57 -7.29
C CYS A 49 1.41 6.84 -8.59
N ASP A 50 1.01 7.57 -9.64
CA ASP A 50 0.76 6.99 -10.97
C ASP A 50 2.02 6.29 -11.52
N LYS A 51 3.18 6.91 -11.38
CA LYS A 51 4.45 6.31 -11.80
C LYS A 51 4.83 5.09 -10.95
N ALA A 52 4.58 5.11 -9.65
CA ALA A 52 4.81 3.96 -8.78
C ALA A 52 3.93 2.78 -9.16
N GLY A 53 2.64 3.02 -9.40
CA GLY A 53 1.69 2.00 -9.87
C GLY A 53 2.08 1.42 -11.22
N GLN A 54 2.43 2.27 -12.20
CA GLN A 54 2.93 1.82 -13.50
C GLN A 54 4.22 1.00 -13.40
N LYS A 55 5.10 1.32 -12.45
CA LYS A 55 6.33 0.55 -12.21
C LYS A 55 6.04 -0.79 -11.57
N MET A 56 5.09 -0.87 -10.63
CA MET A 56 4.62 -2.14 -10.05
C MET A 56 3.92 -3.00 -11.10
N GLU A 57 3.07 -2.41 -11.96
CA GLU A 57 2.46 -3.09 -13.08
C GLU A 57 3.51 -3.58 -14.10
N SER A 58 4.51 -2.76 -14.42
CA SER A 58 5.60 -3.14 -15.32
C SER A 58 6.50 -4.24 -14.71
N PHE A 59 6.66 -4.27 -13.38
CA PHE A 59 7.33 -5.32 -12.65
C PHE A 59 6.54 -6.64 -12.74
N GLY A 60 5.23 -6.61 -12.51
CA GLY A 60 4.36 -7.77 -12.69
C GLY A 60 4.44 -8.34 -14.13
N LYS A 61 4.41 -7.47 -15.15
CA LYS A 61 4.60 -7.88 -16.54
C LYS A 61 5.97 -8.48 -16.84
N LYS A 62 7.04 -7.96 -16.24
CA LYS A 62 8.40 -8.54 -16.38
C LYS A 62 8.52 -9.90 -15.69
N MET A 63 7.85 -10.08 -14.54
CA MET A 63 7.82 -11.36 -13.85
C MET A 63 7.06 -12.43 -14.64
N SER A 64 5.98 -12.08 -15.35
CA SER A 64 5.22 -13.02 -16.20
C SER A 64 6.03 -13.62 -17.35
N VAL A 65 7.05 -12.93 -17.84
CA VAL A 65 7.95 -13.44 -18.89
C VAL A 65 8.86 -14.57 -18.39
N VAL A 66 9.12 -14.64 -17.06
CA VAL A 66 9.93 -15.70 -16.46
C VAL A 66 9.16 -17.01 -16.36
N SER A 67 7.83 -16.99 -16.42
CA SER A 67 6.94 -18.16 -16.22
C SER A 67 6.93 -19.18 -17.36
N ALA A 68 7.36 -18.81 -18.57
CA ALA A 68 7.34 -19.71 -19.73
C ALA A 68 8.24 -20.97 -19.62
N GLY A 69 8.97 -21.13 -18.52
CA GLY A 69 9.87 -22.26 -18.30
C GLY A 69 9.44 -23.28 -17.23
N ILE A 70 8.33 -23.05 -16.50
CA ILE A 70 7.93 -23.92 -15.37
C ILE A 70 7.01 -25.07 -15.79
N ALA A 71 6.34 -24.97 -16.92
CA ALA A 71 5.52 -26.07 -17.45
C ALA A 71 6.28 -27.43 -17.60
N ALA A 72 7.61 -27.42 -17.42
CA ALA A 72 8.46 -28.59 -17.48
C ALA A 72 8.76 -29.26 -16.11
N ILE A 73 8.30 -28.70 -14.98
CA ILE A 73 8.55 -29.29 -13.63
C ILE A 73 7.40 -30.24 -13.22
N GLY A 74 6.41 -30.43 -14.08
CA GLY A 74 5.38 -31.43 -13.88
C GLY A 74 5.97 -32.79 -13.52
N ALA A 75 5.50 -33.38 -12.43
CA ALA A 75 5.65 -34.80 -12.06
C ALA A 75 6.90 -35.22 -11.28
N ALA A 76 7.62 -34.37 -10.57
CA ALA A 76 8.85 -34.82 -9.90
C ALA A 76 8.73 -35.11 -8.39
N SER A 77 7.65 -34.73 -7.68
CA SER A 77 7.53 -35.13 -6.26
C SER A 77 6.09 -35.06 -5.73
N ILE A 78 5.75 -36.02 -4.85
CA ILE A 78 4.50 -36.05 -4.08
C ILE A 78 4.31 -34.73 -3.28
N ALA A 79 5.41 -34.12 -2.84
CA ALA A 79 5.37 -32.82 -2.13
C ALA A 79 4.86 -31.67 -3.01
N ALA A 80 5.27 -31.62 -4.29
CA ALA A 80 4.79 -30.60 -5.21
C ALA A 80 3.29 -30.75 -5.52
N PHE A 81 2.79 -32.00 -5.63
CA PHE A 81 1.36 -32.24 -5.80
C PHE A 81 0.56 -31.81 -4.57
N LYS A 82 1.08 -32.06 -3.37
CA LYS A 82 0.41 -31.64 -2.13
C LYS A 82 0.35 -30.14 -2.01
N GLU A 83 1.40 -29.45 -2.36
CA GLU A 83 1.46 -27.97 -2.34
C GLU A 83 0.44 -27.35 -3.31
N LEU A 84 0.32 -27.89 -4.53
CA LEU A 84 -0.68 -27.46 -5.51
C LEU A 84 -2.11 -27.70 -5.01
N ASP A 85 -2.37 -28.88 -4.44
CA ASP A 85 -3.66 -29.29 -3.90
C ASP A 85 -4.11 -28.34 -2.76
N GLU A 86 -3.22 -28.01 -1.82
CA GLU A 86 -3.48 -27.06 -0.73
C GLU A 86 -3.84 -25.65 -1.26
N GLY A 87 -3.15 -25.18 -2.31
CA GLY A 87 -3.46 -23.90 -2.96
C GLY A 87 -4.82 -23.91 -3.65
N TYR A 88 -5.13 -24.97 -4.38
CA TYR A 88 -6.45 -25.10 -5.04
C TYR A 88 -7.59 -25.23 -4.04
N ASP A 89 -7.42 -25.99 -2.95
CA ASP A 89 -8.38 -26.09 -1.86
C ASP A 89 -8.64 -24.70 -1.23
N THR A 90 -7.61 -23.89 -1.11
CA THR A 90 -7.71 -22.51 -0.63
C THR A 90 -8.56 -21.65 -1.57
N ILE A 91 -8.35 -21.75 -2.89
CA ILE A 91 -9.18 -21.06 -3.90
C ILE A 91 -10.65 -21.49 -3.79
N VAL A 92 -10.92 -22.79 -3.74
CA VAL A 92 -12.29 -23.32 -3.59
C VAL A 92 -12.94 -22.79 -2.30
N THR A 93 -12.19 -22.83 -1.19
CA THR A 93 -12.71 -22.39 0.11
C THR A 93 -13.07 -20.91 0.11
N LYS A 94 -12.26 -20.06 -0.53
CA LYS A 94 -12.47 -18.62 -0.56
C LYS A 94 -13.53 -18.17 -1.56
N THR A 95 -13.63 -18.86 -2.70
CA THR A 95 -14.48 -18.41 -3.82
C THR A 95 -15.77 -19.23 -3.95
N GLY A 96 -15.80 -20.46 -3.48
CA GLY A 96 -16.88 -21.42 -3.74
C GLY A 96 -16.98 -21.83 -5.22
N ALA A 97 -15.96 -21.53 -6.03
CA ALA A 97 -15.97 -21.82 -7.46
C ALA A 97 -15.97 -23.32 -7.75
N THR A 98 -16.64 -23.70 -8.83
CA THR A 98 -16.71 -25.08 -9.34
C THR A 98 -16.71 -25.07 -10.88
N GLY A 99 -16.38 -26.21 -11.49
CA GLY A 99 -16.40 -26.37 -12.96
C GLY A 99 -15.47 -25.37 -13.67
N GLU A 100 -15.92 -24.81 -14.78
CA GLU A 100 -15.15 -23.92 -15.64
C GLU A 100 -14.61 -22.68 -14.89
N ALA A 101 -15.38 -22.14 -13.95
CA ALA A 101 -14.93 -21.02 -13.13
C ALA A 101 -13.71 -21.42 -12.25
N LEU A 102 -13.71 -22.60 -11.65
CA LEU A 102 -12.60 -23.11 -10.89
C LEU A 102 -11.39 -23.39 -11.78
N GLU A 103 -11.60 -23.98 -12.95
CA GLU A 103 -10.53 -24.22 -13.93
C GLU A 103 -9.83 -22.92 -14.32
N GLY A 104 -10.58 -21.83 -14.55
CA GLY A 104 -10.02 -20.51 -14.82
C GLY A 104 -9.19 -19.94 -13.66
N LEU A 105 -9.68 -20.09 -12.42
CA LEU A 105 -8.96 -19.62 -11.23
C LEU A 105 -7.68 -20.42 -10.95
N THR A 106 -7.73 -21.74 -11.10
CA THR A 106 -6.54 -22.59 -10.92
C THR A 106 -5.51 -22.36 -12.02
N ALA A 107 -5.93 -22.13 -13.26
CA ALA A 107 -5.02 -21.74 -14.34
C ALA A 107 -4.32 -20.40 -14.05
N SER A 108 -5.04 -19.41 -13.54
CA SER A 108 -4.45 -18.13 -13.12
C SER A 108 -3.49 -18.33 -11.93
N ALA A 109 -3.82 -19.20 -10.98
CA ALA A 109 -2.93 -19.53 -9.88
C ALA A 109 -1.62 -20.19 -10.37
N ASP A 110 -1.71 -21.13 -11.32
CA ASP A 110 -0.53 -21.76 -11.92
C ASP A 110 0.37 -20.74 -12.63
N ASN A 111 -0.23 -19.79 -13.35
CA ASN A 111 0.51 -18.71 -14.01
C ASN A 111 1.24 -17.81 -12.99
N VAL A 112 0.57 -17.41 -11.91
CA VAL A 112 1.16 -16.59 -10.84
C VAL A 112 2.24 -17.38 -10.12
N PHE A 113 1.97 -18.61 -9.67
CA PHE A 113 2.93 -19.49 -9.03
C PHE A 113 4.16 -19.76 -9.89
N GLY A 114 3.93 -19.94 -11.18
CA GLY A 114 5.00 -20.08 -12.17
C GLY A 114 5.86 -18.85 -12.35
N SER A 115 5.40 -17.66 -11.98
CA SER A 115 6.07 -16.39 -12.23
C SER A 115 6.88 -15.85 -11.06
N MET A 116 6.66 -16.35 -9.84
CA MET A 116 7.29 -15.80 -8.62
C MET A 116 7.69 -16.88 -7.62
N PRO A 117 8.69 -16.62 -6.74
CA PRO A 117 9.21 -17.61 -5.79
C PRO A 117 8.38 -17.62 -4.49
N GLU A 118 7.06 -17.79 -4.60
CA GLU A 118 6.15 -17.90 -3.45
C GLU A 118 5.57 -19.32 -3.38
N ASP A 119 5.04 -19.71 -2.23
CA ASP A 119 4.34 -20.98 -2.08
C ASP A 119 2.93 -20.92 -2.69
N MET A 120 2.40 -22.07 -3.09
CA MET A 120 1.11 -22.15 -3.74
C MET A 120 -0.05 -21.81 -2.80
N SER A 121 0.12 -21.95 -1.50
CA SER A 121 -0.88 -21.53 -0.50
C SER A 121 -1.05 -20.01 -0.52
N THR A 122 0.05 -19.25 -0.49
CA THR A 122 0.05 -17.78 -0.62
C THR A 122 -0.57 -17.34 -1.95
N VAL A 123 -0.24 -18.01 -3.05
CA VAL A 123 -0.85 -17.75 -4.36
C VAL A 123 -2.35 -18.04 -4.34
N GLY A 124 -2.76 -19.17 -3.78
CA GLY A 124 -4.16 -19.54 -3.63
C GLY A 124 -4.96 -18.53 -2.79
N GLU A 125 -4.35 -18.03 -1.70
CA GLU A 125 -4.92 -16.95 -0.90
C GLU A 125 -5.11 -15.67 -1.72
N ALA A 126 -4.10 -15.24 -2.45
CA ALA A 126 -4.17 -14.03 -3.28
C ALA A 126 -5.22 -14.15 -4.39
N ILE A 127 -5.20 -15.24 -5.15
CA ILE A 127 -6.18 -15.51 -6.21
C ILE A 127 -7.60 -15.53 -5.65
N GLY A 128 -7.81 -16.26 -4.55
CA GLY A 128 -9.12 -16.37 -3.91
C GLY A 128 -9.66 -15.04 -3.41
N GLU A 129 -8.84 -14.27 -2.68
CA GLU A 129 -9.25 -12.96 -2.14
C GLU A 129 -9.46 -11.92 -3.24
N VAL A 130 -8.56 -11.82 -4.22
CA VAL A 130 -8.69 -10.87 -5.32
C VAL A 130 -9.92 -11.18 -6.17
N ASN A 131 -10.15 -12.44 -6.52
CA ASN A 131 -11.36 -12.82 -7.25
C ASN A 131 -12.64 -12.47 -6.46
N THR A 132 -12.68 -12.78 -5.17
CA THR A 132 -13.87 -12.55 -4.33
C THR A 132 -14.17 -11.06 -4.13
N ARG A 133 -13.17 -10.21 -3.99
CA ARG A 133 -13.36 -8.80 -3.65
C ARG A 133 -13.40 -7.87 -4.85
N PHE A 134 -12.54 -8.12 -5.84
CA PHE A 134 -12.43 -7.31 -7.04
C PHE A 134 -13.20 -7.89 -8.23
N HIS A 135 -13.67 -9.14 -8.12
CA HIS A 135 -14.35 -9.87 -9.20
C HIS A 135 -13.53 -10.01 -10.48
N SER A 136 -12.21 -9.90 -10.36
CA SER A 136 -11.26 -10.02 -11.47
C SER A 136 -11.07 -11.47 -11.86
N THR A 137 -10.80 -11.71 -13.14
CA THR A 137 -10.52 -13.02 -13.76
C THR A 137 -9.40 -12.91 -14.80
N GLY A 138 -8.79 -14.03 -15.18
CA GLY A 138 -7.75 -14.06 -16.22
C GLY A 138 -6.57 -13.14 -15.93
N GLU A 139 -6.05 -12.43 -16.92
CA GLU A 139 -4.84 -11.60 -16.83
C GLU A 139 -4.96 -10.48 -15.77
N GLU A 140 -6.14 -9.90 -15.57
CA GLU A 140 -6.35 -8.89 -14.54
C GLU A 140 -6.21 -9.51 -13.13
N LEU A 141 -6.79 -10.69 -12.90
CA LEU A 141 -6.65 -11.43 -11.67
C LEU A 141 -5.18 -11.79 -11.39
N GLU A 142 -4.46 -12.30 -12.39
CA GLU A 142 -3.05 -12.63 -12.28
C GLU A 142 -2.20 -11.41 -11.92
N SER A 143 -2.44 -10.28 -12.61
CA SER A 143 -1.73 -9.03 -12.35
C SER A 143 -1.97 -8.50 -10.93
N LEU A 144 -3.22 -8.42 -10.51
CA LEU A 144 -3.58 -7.94 -9.17
C LEU A 144 -3.06 -8.87 -8.07
N SER A 145 -3.22 -10.18 -8.24
CA SER A 145 -2.71 -11.16 -7.27
C SER A 145 -1.19 -11.06 -7.12
N THR A 146 -0.47 -10.93 -8.22
CA THR A 146 0.98 -10.70 -8.22
C THR A 146 1.35 -9.42 -7.47
N GLN A 147 0.64 -8.31 -7.71
CA GLN A 147 0.88 -7.04 -7.02
C GLN A 147 0.66 -7.16 -5.51
N PHE A 148 -0.41 -7.82 -5.08
CA PHE A 148 -0.70 -8.02 -3.66
C PHE A 148 0.31 -8.94 -2.97
N ILE A 149 0.74 -10.02 -3.62
CA ILE A 149 1.78 -10.89 -3.09
C ILE A 149 3.09 -10.10 -2.91
N GLN A 150 3.50 -9.34 -3.92
CA GLN A 150 4.70 -8.50 -3.85
C GLN A 150 4.60 -7.44 -2.75
N PHE A 151 3.46 -6.75 -2.66
CA PHE A 151 3.19 -5.77 -1.62
C PHE A 151 3.31 -6.38 -0.23
N SER A 152 2.70 -7.54 -0.02
CA SER A 152 2.74 -8.25 1.26
C SER A 152 4.14 -8.71 1.61
N SER A 153 4.87 -9.27 0.65
CA SER A 153 6.25 -9.71 0.81
C SER A 153 7.21 -8.56 1.17
N ILE A 154 7.08 -7.41 0.48
CA ILE A 154 7.93 -6.23 0.73
C ILE A 154 7.65 -5.61 2.10
N ASN A 155 6.38 -5.55 2.51
CA ASN A 155 5.97 -4.87 3.72
C ASN A 155 5.87 -5.81 4.94
N GLY A 156 6.09 -7.11 4.75
CA GLY A 156 6.00 -8.13 5.80
C GLY A 156 4.57 -8.33 6.32
N THR A 157 3.56 -8.11 5.47
CA THR A 157 2.14 -8.27 5.80
C THR A 157 1.58 -9.59 5.29
N ASN A 158 0.38 -9.97 5.73
CA ASN A 158 -0.33 -11.13 5.20
C ASN A 158 -1.13 -10.74 3.94
N VAL A 159 -1.05 -11.54 2.87
CA VAL A 159 -1.69 -11.21 1.59
C VAL A 159 -3.21 -11.10 1.69
N THR A 160 -3.86 -12.02 2.42
CA THR A 160 -5.33 -11.97 2.66
C THR A 160 -5.73 -10.67 3.35
N GLN A 161 -4.99 -10.27 4.39
CA GLN A 161 -5.25 -9.03 5.11
C GLN A 161 -5.00 -7.81 4.22
N SER A 162 -3.92 -7.79 3.46
CA SER A 162 -3.61 -6.68 2.55
C SER A 162 -4.69 -6.49 1.48
N VAL A 163 -5.17 -7.58 0.87
CA VAL A 163 -6.28 -7.51 -0.10
C VAL A 163 -7.55 -6.96 0.56
N ASP A 164 -7.90 -7.43 1.76
CA ASP A 164 -9.07 -6.98 2.52
C ASP A 164 -9.01 -5.49 2.88
N GLN A 165 -7.88 -5.03 3.40
CA GLN A 165 -7.73 -3.64 3.82
C GLN A 165 -7.72 -2.67 2.64
N VAL A 166 -6.98 -3.01 1.58
CA VAL A 166 -6.92 -2.19 0.36
C VAL A 166 -8.30 -2.12 -0.32
N ASP A 167 -9.03 -3.22 -0.41
CA ASP A 167 -10.41 -3.22 -0.93
C ASP A 167 -11.32 -2.28 -0.12
N LYS A 168 -11.23 -2.34 1.22
CA LYS A 168 -11.98 -1.44 2.11
C LYS A 168 -11.60 0.03 1.89
N ILE A 169 -10.31 0.33 1.76
CA ILE A 169 -9.84 1.70 1.47
C ILE A 169 -10.40 2.17 0.13
N MET A 170 -10.28 1.35 -0.92
CA MET A 170 -10.76 1.70 -2.25
C MET A 170 -12.26 1.95 -2.27
N LYS A 171 -13.06 1.11 -1.61
CA LYS A 171 -14.51 1.31 -1.44
C LYS A 171 -14.82 2.55 -0.61
N ALA A 172 -14.12 2.73 0.51
CA ALA A 172 -14.33 3.90 1.37
C ALA A 172 -14.03 5.22 0.66
N TRP A 173 -13.05 5.24 -0.23
CA TRP A 173 -12.62 6.44 -0.96
C TRP A 173 -13.15 6.53 -2.40
N ASN A 174 -13.96 5.57 -2.83
CA ASN A 174 -14.51 5.47 -4.19
C ASN A 174 -13.41 5.46 -5.26
N ILE A 175 -12.41 4.62 -5.05
CA ILE A 175 -11.26 4.44 -5.95
C ILE A 175 -11.53 3.24 -6.86
N ASP A 176 -11.27 3.41 -8.15
CA ASP A 176 -11.41 2.36 -9.14
C ASP A 176 -10.32 1.29 -9.02
N THR A 177 -10.64 0.04 -9.33
CA THR A 177 -9.72 -1.11 -9.27
C THR A 177 -8.45 -0.89 -10.10
N SER A 178 -8.52 -0.16 -11.20
CA SER A 178 -7.35 0.20 -12.00
C SER A 178 -6.30 1.02 -11.25
N GLN A 179 -6.64 1.62 -10.12
CA GLN A 179 -5.75 2.39 -9.27
C GLN A 179 -5.12 1.58 -8.12
N THR A 180 -5.39 0.27 -8.06
CA THR A 180 -4.86 -0.60 -6.98
C THR A 180 -3.33 -0.49 -6.89
N GLY A 181 -2.61 -0.63 -8.00
CA GLY A 181 -1.15 -0.53 -8.02
C GLY A 181 -0.62 0.81 -7.49
N ASN A 182 -1.31 1.92 -7.82
CA ASN A 182 -0.96 3.25 -7.32
C ASN A 182 -1.12 3.34 -5.80
N LEU A 183 -2.20 2.78 -5.27
CA LEU A 183 -2.45 2.76 -3.83
C LEU A 183 -1.42 1.89 -3.08
N LEU A 184 -1.13 0.69 -3.58
CA LEU A 184 -0.10 -0.19 -3.01
C LEU A 184 1.28 0.49 -3.00
N GLY A 185 1.64 1.14 -4.10
CA GLY A 185 2.88 1.91 -4.22
C GLY A 185 2.96 3.07 -3.24
N LEU A 186 1.87 3.81 -3.06
CA LEU A 186 1.78 4.91 -2.11
C LEU A 186 1.95 4.44 -0.66
N LEU A 187 1.22 3.40 -0.26
CA LEU A 187 1.30 2.84 1.09
C LEU A 187 2.73 2.34 1.38
N THR A 188 3.32 1.57 0.46
CA THR A 188 4.70 1.07 0.60
C THR A 188 5.70 2.22 0.70
N SER A 189 5.60 3.21 -0.19
CA SER A 189 6.50 4.37 -0.20
C SER A 189 6.46 5.13 1.13
N LYS A 190 5.27 5.40 1.64
CA LYS A 190 5.11 6.12 2.91
C LYS A 190 5.55 5.29 4.12
N ALA A 191 5.32 4.00 4.11
CA ALA A 191 5.82 3.10 5.13
C ALA A 191 7.37 3.11 5.19
N GLN A 192 8.03 3.04 4.04
CA GLN A 192 9.50 3.06 3.96
C GLN A 192 10.08 4.44 4.31
N GLU A 193 9.43 5.53 3.89
CA GLU A 193 9.88 6.89 4.18
C GLU A 193 9.85 7.21 5.68
N THR A 194 8.82 6.77 6.37
CA THR A 194 8.53 7.20 7.75
C THR A 194 8.81 6.13 8.81
N GLY A 195 8.97 4.87 8.40
CA GLY A 195 9.11 3.73 9.30
C GLY A 195 7.80 3.25 9.95
N ILE A 196 6.65 3.83 9.56
CA ILE A 196 5.34 3.33 9.99
C ILE A 196 5.01 2.03 9.27
N SER A 197 4.35 1.08 9.94
CA SER A 197 3.89 -0.12 9.25
C SER A 197 2.71 0.18 8.31
N VAL A 198 2.63 -0.56 7.20
CA VAL A 198 1.51 -0.45 6.25
C VAL A 198 0.18 -0.70 6.93
N ASP A 199 0.07 -1.76 7.75
CA ASP A 199 -1.15 -2.08 8.51
C ASP A 199 -1.66 -0.91 9.34
N LYS A 200 -0.72 -0.14 9.93
CA LYS A 200 -1.06 1.03 10.74
C LYS A 200 -1.53 2.19 9.87
N LEU A 201 -0.91 2.42 8.71
CA LEU A 201 -1.38 3.41 7.73
C LEU A 201 -2.79 3.08 7.22
N GLU A 202 -3.01 1.82 6.84
CA GLU A 202 -4.32 1.33 6.38
C GLU A 202 -5.39 1.54 7.44
N SER A 203 -5.11 1.13 8.69
CA SER A 203 -6.05 1.35 9.81
C SER A 203 -6.35 2.83 10.01
N TYR A 204 -5.33 3.69 9.99
CA TYR A 204 -5.52 5.12 10.17
C TYR A 204 -6.43 5.74 9.12
N VAL A 205 -6.25 5.42 7.84
CA VAL A 205 -7.06 6.00 6.77
C VAL A 205 -8.48 5.41 6.70
N LEU A 206 -8.67 4.19 7.17
CA LEU A 206 -10.00 3.58 7.31
C LEU A 206 -10.77 4.15 8.49
N ASP A 207 -10.16 4.16 9.67
CA ASP A 207 -10.82 4.57 10.92
C ASP A 207 -11.19 6.05 10.91
N ASN A 208 -10.45 6.88 10.17
CA ASN A 208 -10.64 8.31 10.11
C ASN A 208 -11.16 8.82 8.76
N ASN A 209 -11.59 7.93 7.87
CA ASN A 209 -11.97 8.31 6.49
C ASN A 209 -13.05 9.40 6.45
N SER A 210 -14.05 9.34 7.34
CA SER A 210 -15.11 10.36 7.43
C SER A 210 -14.55 11.73 7.83
N ALA A 211 -13.61 11.77 8.78
CA ALA A 211 -12.97 13.01 9.21
C ALA A 211 -12.14 13.62 8.07
N PHE A 212 -11.38 12.82 7.35
CA PHE A 212 -10.61 13.31 6.19
C PHE A 212 -11.51 13.87 5.09
N LYS A 213 -12.61 13.19 4.78
CA LYS A 213 -13.60 13.68 3.80
C LYS A 213 -14.27 14.96 4.24
N GLU A 214 -14.65 15.08 5.51
CA GLU A 214 -15.18 16.31 6.08
C GLU A 214 -14.17 17.48 5.97
N MET A 215 -12.88 17.18 6.09
CA MET A 215 -11.80 18.14 5.90
C MET A 215 -11.46 18.42 4.42
N GLY A 216 -12.10 17.72 3.47
CA GLY A 216 -11.84 17.87 2.04
C GLY A 216 -10.51 17.27 1.59
N LEU A 217 -9.89 16.43 2.42
CA LEU A 217 -8.60 15.79 2.07
C LEU A 217 -8.82 14.63 1.12
N SER A 218 -7.92 14.50 0.15
CA SER A 218 -7.81 13.31 -0.69
C SER A 218 -7.13 12.15 0.06
N LEU A 219 -7.26 10.92 -0.44
CA LEU A 219 -6.58 9.76 0.16
C LEU A 219 -5.07 9.93 0.24
N PRO A 220 -4.35 10.39 -0.80
CA PRO A 220 -2.92 10.65 -0.69
C PRO A 220 -2.55 11.66 0.40
N GLN A 221 -3.34 12.74 0.55
CA GLN A 221 -3.14 13.73 1.62
C GLN A 221 -3.36 13.10 2.99
N ALA A 222 -4.41 12.30 3.16
CA ALA A 222 -4.69 11.60 4.41
C ALA A 222 -3.56 10.63 4.80
N ILE A 223 -3.07 9.82 3.85
CA ILE A 223 -1.95 8.90 4.07
C ILE A 223 -0.68 9.67 4.46
N ASN A 224 -0.35 10.74 3.72
CA ASN A 224 0.82 11.57 4.00
C ASN A 224 0.74 12.20 5.40
N LEU A 225 -0.40 12.77 5.75
CA LEU A 225 -0.64 13.40 7.04
C LEU A 225 -0.46 12.40 8.20
N MET A 226 -1.04 11.23 8.08
CA MET A 226 -0.94 10.19 9.12
C MET A 226 0.49 9.65 9.26
N ALA A 227 1.17 9.46 8.15
CA ALA A 227 2.58 9.06 8.14
C ALA A 227 3.47 10.12 8.82
N GLN A 228 3.24 11.40 8.55
CA GLN A 228 3.96 12.50 9.20
C GLN A 228 3.67 12.58 10.70
N PHE A 229 2.44 12.42 11.15
CA PHE A 229 2.11 12.40 12.56
C PHE A 229 2.86 11.27 13.28
N ASP A 230 2.82 10.07 12.75
CA ASP A 230 3.50 8.92 13.34
C ASP A 230 5.02 9.11 13.39
N ALA A 231 5.63 9.53 12.29
CA ALA A 231 7.08 9.77 12.19
C ALA A 231 7.58 10.83 13.18
N ASN A 232 6.71 11.78 13.57
CA ASN A 232 7.05 12.85 14.50
C ASN A 232 6.54 12.58 15.93
N GLY A 233 6.04 11.39 16.22
CA GLY A 233 5.55 11.01 17.55
C GLY A 233 4.28 11.78 17.98
N VAL A 234 3.54 12.33 17.00
CA VAL A 234 2.30 13.07 17.25
C VAL A 234 1.14 12.09 17.40
N ASP A 235 0.35 12.22 18.47
CA ASP A 235 -0.87 11.44 18.63
C ASP A 235 -1.89 11.84 17.55
N SER A 236 -2.06 10.96 16.59
CA SER A 236 -2.89 11.22 15.39
C SER A 236 -4.37 11.47 15.73
N THR A 237 -4.91 10.82 16.75
CA THR A 237 -6.30 11.04 17.18
C THR A 237 -6.49 12.47 17.70
N THR A 238 -5.56 12.92 18.54
CA THR A 238 -5.59 14.28 19.07
C THR A 238 -5.36 15.33 17.97
N ALA A 239 -4.39 15.08 17.08
CA ALA A 239 -4.11 15.99 15.96
C ALA A 239 -5.30 16.13 15.00
N LEU A 240 -5.94 15.02 14.62
CA LEU A 240 -7.11 15.04 13.77
C LEU A 240 -8.30 15.77 14.42
N ALA A 241 -8.53 15.56 15.72
CA ALA A 241 -9.58 16.30 16.45
C ALA A 241 -9.31 17.81 16.44
N GLY A 242 -8.04 18.21 16.58
CA GLY A 242 -7.63 19.61 16.47
C GLY A 242 -7.84 20.19 15.07
N LEU A 243 -7.42 19.46 14.04
CA LEU A 243 -7.63 19.87 12.65
C LEU A 243 -9.13 20.00 12.30
N LYS A 244 -9.94 19.04 12.76
CA LYS A 244 -11.40 19.13 12.58
C LYS A 244 -12.00 20.36 13.27
N LYS A 245 -11.54 20.71 14.47
CA LYS A 245 -11.96 21.93 15.17
C LYS A 245 -11.51 23.18 14.41
N ALA A 246 -10.28 23.20 13.90
CA ALA A 246 -9.79 24.31 13.08
C ALA A 246 -10.63 24.51 11.82
N LEU A 247 -11.01 23.42 11.14
CA LEU A 247 -11.91 23.46 10.00
C LEU A 247 -13.28 24.03 10.36
N GLN A 248 -13.89 23.58 11.46
CA GLN A 248 -15.20 24.09 11.91
C GLN A 248 -15.16 25.59 12.17
N ASN A 249 -14.10 26.09 12.80
CA ASN A 249 -13.90 27.50 13.03
C ASN A 249 -13.74 28.27 11.72
N ALA A 250 -12.90 27.79 10.81
CA ALA A 250 -12.69 28.39 9.51
C ALA A 250 -13.95 28.42 8.64
N THR A 251 -14.72 27.33 8.64
CA THR A 251 -16.01 27.27 7.92
C THR A 251 -17.00 28.28 8.46
N ALA A 252 -17.03 28.48 9.79
CA ALA A 252 -17.87 29.54 10.40
C ALA A 252 -17.46 30.95 9.96
N GLU A 253 -16.19 31.15 9.61
CA GLU A 253 -15.61 32.38 9.06
C GLU A 253 -15.69 32.45 7.52
N GLY A 254 -16.26 31.47 6.85
CA GLY A 254 -16.36 31.40 5.39
C GLY A 254 -15.01 31.06 4.68
N LYS A 255 -14.05 30.48 5.41
CA LYS A 255 -12.74 30.09 4.89
C LYS A 255 -12.72 28.63 4.46
N SER A 256 -11.89 28.30 3.47
CA SER A 256 -11.59 26.90 3.10
C SER A 256 -10.64 26.23 4.09
N MET A 257 -10.56 24.89 4.04
CA MET A 257 -9.64 24.11 4.88
C MET A 257 -8.17 24.50 4.63
N ASP A 258 -7.79 24.68 3.37
CA ASP A 258 -6.41 25.05 3.01
C ASP A 258 -5.99 26.37 3.65
N VAL A 259 -6.87 27.39 3.57
CA VAL A 259 -6.65 28.68 4.24
C VAL A 259 -6.56 28.51 5.75
N ALA A 260 -7.43 27.72 6.34
CA ALA A 260 -7.44 27.47 7.79
C ALA A 260 -6.14 26.79 8.26
N LEU A 261 -5.67 25.79 7.51
CA LEU A 261 -4.43 25.11 7.81
C LEU A 261 -3.23 26.04 7.67
N GLU A 262 -3.17 26.80 6.59
CA GLU A 262 -2.09 27.76 6.34
C GLU A 262 -2.00 28.84 7.42
N GLU A 263 -3.16 29.43 7.80
CA GLU A 263 -3.23 30.40 8.91
C GLU A 263 -2.81 29.79 10.25
N THR A 264 -3.28 28.58 10.55
CA THR A 264 -2.93 27.86 11.80
C THR A 264 -1.43 27.58 11.90
N ILE A 265 -0.87 27.01 10.85
CA ILE A 265 0.56 26.69 10.77
C ILE A 265 1.39 27.98 10.82
N GLY A 266 0.99 28.98 10.05
CA GLY A 266 1.63 30.28 10.01
C GLY A 266 1.65 30.95 11.39
N SER A 267 0.54 30.89 12.13
CA SER A 267 0.46 31.45 13.49
C SER A 267 1.40 30.74 14.45
N ILE A 268 1.49 29.42 14.40
CA ILE A 268 2.42 28.64 15.26
C ILE A 268 3.88 28.88 14.85
N LYS A 269 4.19 28.89 13.57
CA LYS A 269 5.55 29.14 13.06
C LYS A 269 6.06 30.54 13.43
N ASN A 270 5.20 31.54 13.32
CA ASN A 270 5.54 32.94 13.52
C ASN A 270 5.41 33.40 14.99
N ALA A 271 5.01 32.53 15.89
CA ALA A 271 4.92 32.82 17.32
C ALA A 271 6.31 33.27 17.84
N LYS A 272 6.33 34.36 18.61
CA LYS A 272 7.59 34.95 19.09
C LYS A 272 8.30 34.10 20.13
N THR A 273 7.55 33.27 20.85
CA THR A 273 8.08 32.39 21.89
C THR A 273 7.45 30.99 21.78
N ASP A 274 8.13 29.99 22.37
CA ASP A 274 7.59 28.64 22.47
C ASP A 274 6.29 28.59 23.28
N THR A 275 6.17 29.46 24.29
CA THR A 275 4.96 29.58 25.11
C THR A 275 3.77 30.07 24.27
N GLU A 276 3.96 31.08 23.43
CA GLU A 276 2.94 31.58 22.52
C GLU A 276 2.55 30.51 21.48
N ALA A 277 3.54 29.82 20.89
CA ALA A 277 3.28 28.72 19.98
C ALA A 277 2.47 27.60 20.64
N LEU A 278 2.83 27.24 21.86
CA LEU A 278 2.11 26.25 22.67
C LEU A 278 0.69 26.68 22.99
N GLN A 279 0.49 27.96 23.30
CA GLN A 279 -0.85 28.48 23.57
C GLN A 279 -1.73 28.36 22.32
N ILE A 280 -1.26 28.81 21.15
CA ILE A 280 -1.98 28.70 19.87
C ILE A 280 -2.28 27.24 19.55
N ALA A 281 -1.28 26.37 19.68
CA ALA A 281 -1.46 24.94 19.46
C ALA A 281 -2.45 24.30 20.44
N THR A 282 -2.48 24.76 21.71
CA THR A 282 -3.43 24.27 22.71
C THR A 282 -4.88 24.66 22.39
N GLU A 283 -5.10 25.84 21.85
CA GLU A 283 -6.43 26.28 21.41
C GLU A 283 -6.97 25.46 20.26
N LEU A 284 -6.06 25.04 19.34
CA LEU A 284 -6.41 24.28 18.13
C LEU A 284 -6.45 22.77 18.36
N PHE A 285 -5.43 22.21 18.97
CA PHE A 285 -5.23 20.77 19.11
C PHE A 285 -5.57 20.22 20.51
N GLY A 286 -5.95 21.10 21.41
CA GLY A 286 -6.19 20.74 22.81
C GLY A 286 -4.89 20.53 23.59
N LYS A 287 -5.01 20.38 24.92
CA LYS A 287 -3.82 20.26 25.82
C LYS A 287 -2.95 19.04 25.53
N LYS A 288 -3.58 17.93 25.12
CA LYS A 288 -2.88 16.69 24.78
C LYS A 288 -2.45 16.77 23.31
N GLY A 289 -1.17 16.73 23.04
CA GLY A 289 -0.59 16.82 21.70
C GLY A 289 -0.22 18.23 21.23
N ALA A 290 -0.62 19.29 21.94
CA ALA A 290 -0.28 20.66 21.55
C ALA A 290 1.23 20.92 21.55
N ALA A 291 1.97 20.36 22.50
CA ALA A 291 3.41 20.55 22.62
C ALA A 291 4.15 19.87 21.45
N GLU A 292 3.78 18.63 21.15
CA GLU A 292 4.33 17.86 20.02
C GLU A 292 4.02 18.53 18.68
N MET A 293 2.78 18.97 18.48
CA MET A 293 2.36 19.69 17.27
C MET A 293 3.08 21.03 17.11
N ALA A 294 3.14 21.83 18.15
CA ALA A 294 3.84 23.13 18.12
C ALA A 294 5.31 22.94 17.77
N THR A 295 5.98 21.99 18.41
CA THR A 295 7.39 21.67 18.15
C THR A 295 7.58 21.16 16.71
N ALA A 296 6.79 20.20 16.27
CA ALA A 296 6.91 19.62 14.94
C ALA A 296 6.66 20.65 13.83
N ILE A 297 5.70 21.56 14.01
CA ILE A 297 5.41 22.66 13.07
C ILE A 297 6.56 23.68 13.05
N ARG A 298 7.08 24.11 14.21
CA ARG A 298 8.17 25.10 14.29
C ARG A 298 9.49 24.60 13.75
N GLU A 299 9.76 23.32 13.93
CA GLU A 299 10.94 22.65 13.37
C GLU A 299 10.77 22.23 11.90
N ASN A 300 9.64 22.57 11.25
CA ASN A 300 9.28 22.15 9.89
C ASN A 300 9.34 20.63 9.68
N ARG A 301 9.00 19.85 10.71
CA ARG A 301 8.93 18.39 10.66
C ARG A 301 7.61 17.89 10.12
N ILE A 302 6.55 18.70 10.23
CA ILE A 302 5.22 18.44 9.69
C ILE A 302 4.85 19.58 8.74
N ASP A 303 4.47 19.23 7.52
CA ASP A 303 3.88 20.11 6.55
C ASP A 303 2.43 19.67 6.29
N LEU A 304 1.48 20.44 6.78
CA LEU A 304 0.05 20.17 6.62
C LEU A 304 -0.52 20.80 5.34
N THR A 305 0.30 21.53 4.59
CA THR A 305 -0.10 22.23 3.36
C THR A 305 0.39 21.56 2.08
N SER A 306 1.21 20.51 2.20
CA SER A 306 1.79 19.75 1.07
C SER A 306 1.07 18.44 0.76
#